data_1979af9c08886da37cb443ea81d5657b
#
_entry.id   1979af9c08886da37cb443ea81d5657b
#
_cell.length_a   1.000
_cell.length_b   1.000
_cell.length_c   1.000
_cell.angle_alpha   90.00
_cell.angle_beta   90.00
_cell.angle_gamma   90.00
#
_symmetry.space_group_name_H-M   'P 1'
#
loop_
_entity.id
_entity.type
_entity.pdbx_description
1 polymer ?
#
loop_
_entity_poly.entity_id
_entity_poly.type
_entity_poly.pdbx_seq_one_letter_code
_entity_poly.pdbx_strand_id
1 'polypeptide(L)'
;MHRSVSSLVRHWLFAGLLAAVSSFAIAEAPQQKTQVPGYYRLMLGSFEVTALYDGAIDLDEKLLKSIAKRDIQRLLARQFLKGPKVQTAVNAYLVNTGSKLVLVDAGAAKLFGPGLGNIIDNLKAAGYTPEQVDTVLITHLHGDHINGLVTPDGKVVFTNAEVWSAKADNE
;
A
#
# COMPACT_ATOMS: atom_id res chain seq x y z
N MET A 1 -12.42 67.73 -44.02
CA MET A 1 -12.05 66.30 -43.87
C MET A 1 -11.56 66.05 -42.46
N HIS A 2 -12.49 65.64 -41.52
CA HIS A 2 -12.16 65.21 -40.17
C HIS A 2 -12.28 63.68 -40.13
N ARG A 3 -11.14 62.98 -40.19
CA ARG A 3 -11.10 61.54 -39.97
C ARG A 3 -10.99 61.29 -38.46
N SER A 4 -11.96 60.61 -37.96
CA SER A 4 -12.16 60.27 -36.57
C SER A 4 -11.04 59.34 -36.04
N VAL A 5 -10.21 59.86 -35.17
CA VAL A 5 -9.13 59.16 -34.44
C VAL A 5 -9.75 58.25 -33.34
N SER A 6 -11.05 58.39 -33.08
CA SER A 6 -11.75 57.71 -31.95
C SER A 6 -11.99 56.21 -32.15
N SER A 7 -11.99 55.70 -33.38
CA SER A 7 -12.27 54.30 -33.65
C SER A 7 -11.09 53.37 -33.39
N LEU A 8 -9.88 53.80 -33.74
CA LEU A 8 -8.65 53.02 -33.54
C LEU A 8 -8.30 52.84 -32.05
N VAL A 9 -8.46 53.93 -31.25
CA VAL A 9 -8.17 53.88 -29.79
C VAL A 9 -9.13 52.92 -29.05
N ARG A 10 -10.40 52.85 -29.44
CA ARG A 10 -11.39 51.92 -28.88
C ARG A 10 -11.06 50.46 -29.15
N HIS A 11 -10.53 50.14 -30.33
CA HIS A 11 -10.15 48.74 -30.65
C HIS A 11 -8.91 48.26 -29.89
N TRP A 12 -7.95 49.16 -29.68
CA TRP A 12 -6.76 48.82 -28.89
C TRP A 12 -7.04 48.67 -27.37
N LEU A 13 -7.98 49.45 -26.83
CA LEU A 13 -8.42 49.30 -25.42
C LEU A 13 -9.20 48.00 -25.21
N PHE A 14 -10.03 47.58 -26.18
CA PHE A 14 -10.75 46.31 -26.09
C PHE A 14 -9.83 45.11 -26.25
N ALA A 15 -8.85 45.16 -27.15
CA ALA A 15 -7.84 44.10 -27.30
C ALA A 15 -6.94 43.97 -26.05
N GLY A 16 -6.55 45.07 -25.45
CA GLY A 16 -5.79 45.11 -24.22
C GLY A 16 -6.54 44.53 -23.01
N LEU A 17 -7.86 44.76 -22.94
CA LEU A 17 -8.69 44.22 -21.85
C LEU A 17 -8.94 42.72 -22.01
N LEU A 18 -9.11 42.18 -23.24
CA LEU A 18 -9.17 40.74 -23.48
C LEU A 18 -7.84 40.03 -23.18
N ALA A 19 -6.71 40.64 -23.48
CA ALA A 19 -5.39 40.06 -23.17
C ALA A 19 -5.09 40.03 -21.66
N ALA A 20 -5.61 40.98 -20.87
CA ALA A 20 -5.40 41.03 -19.41
C ALA A 20 -6.24 39.98 -18.64
N VAL A 21 -7.36 39.50 -19.20
CA VAL A 21 -8.21 38.48 -18.58
C VAL A 21 -7.70 37.04 -18.80
N SER A 22 -6.79 36.85 -19.78
CA SER A 22 -6.27 35.52 -20.15
C SER A 22 -5.13 35.01 -19.24
N SER A 23 -4.72 35.76 -18.22
CA SER A 23 -3.42 35.51 -17.58
C SER A 23 -3.44 34.78 -16.23
N PHE A 24 -4.59 34.33 -15.70
CA PHE A 24 -4.61 33.70 -14.39
C PHE A 24 -5.51 32.46 -14.28
N ALA A 25 -5.49 31.60 -15.27
CA ALA A 25 -5.90 30.23 -15.00
C ALA A 25 -4.68 29.48 -14.47
N ILE A 26 -4.26 29.75 -13.23
CA ILE A 26 -3.43 28.81 -12.49
C ILE A 26 -4.32 27.60 -12.23
N ALA A 27 -4.13 26.56 -13.01
CA ALA A 27 -4.77 25.28 -12.74
C ALA A 27 -4.17 24.76 -11.42
N GLU A 28 -4.79 25.09 -10.28
CA GLU A 28 -4.47 24.47 -9.02
C GLU A 28 -4.85 22.99 -9.12
N ALA A 29 -3.84 22.11 -8.98
CA ALA A 29 -4.04 20.68 -8.81
C ALA A 29 -3.92 20.38 -7.30
N PRO A 30 -5.03 20.37 -6.53
CA PRO A 30 -4.99 20.13 -5.10
C PRO A 30 -4.44 18.74 -4.81
N GLN A 31 -3.55 18.65 -3.83
CA GLN A 31 -2.98 17.37 -3.40
C GLN A 31 -4.07 16.45 -2.85
N GLN A 32 -4.07 15.21 -3.30
CA GLN A 32 -4.87 14.13 -2.69
C GLN A 32 -4.14 13.67 -1.42
N LYS A 33 -4.61 14.07 -0.26
CA LYS A 33 -3.97 13.79 1.03
C LYS A 33 -4.40 12.46 1.65
N THR A 34 -5.08 11.62 0.88
CA THR A 34 -5.52 10.29 1.31
C THR A 34 -4.65 9.22 0.69
N GLN A 35 -4.33 8.18 1.46
CA GLN A 35 -3.64 7.00 0.96
C GLN A 35 -4.57 6.18 0.07
N VAL A 36 -4.11 5.77 -1.10
CA VAL A 36 -4.80 4.78 -1.93
C VAL A 36 -4.79 3.41 -1.23
N PRO A 37 -5.77 2.51 -1.50
CA PRO A 37 -5.76 1.14 -0.99
C PRO A 37 -4.45 0.43 -1.33
N GLY A 38 -3.90 -0.31 -0.35
CA GLY A 38 -2.62 -0.99 -0.46
C GLY A 38 -2.77 -2.41 -1.00
N TYR A 39 -3.27 -2.58 -2.22
CA TYR A 39 -3.29 -3.90 -2.86
C TYR A 39 -2.85 -3.82 -4.32
N TYR A 40 -2.32 -4.93 -4.81
CA TYR A 40 -1.97 -5.11 -6.22
C TYR A 40 -2.42 -6.49 -6.70
N ARG A 41 -3.04 -6.56 -7.86
CA ARG A 41 -3.65 -7.77 -8.39
C ARG A 41 -3.05 -8.17 -9.73
N LEU A 42 -2.79 -9.46 -9.91
CA LEU A 42 -2.34 -10.03 -11.16
C LEU A 42 -2.95 -11.43 -11.37
N MET A 43 -2.94 -11.88 -12.63
CA MET A 43 -3.28 -13.26 -12.97
C MET A 43 -2.01 -14.11 -13.06
N LEU A 44 -2.02 -15.26 -12.39
CA LEU A 44 -0.99 -16.29 -12.52
C LEU A 44 -1.64 -17.55 -13.11
N GLY A 45 -1.58 -17.69 -14.41
CA GLY A 45 -2.40 -18.66 -15.13
C GLY A 45 -3.89 -18.37 -14.94
N SER A 46 -4.65 -19.32 -14.42
CA SER A 46 -6.07 -19.17 -14.11
C SER A 46 -6.33 -18.62 -12.70
N PHE A 47 -5.30 -18.46 -11.87
CA PHE A 47 -5.44 -17.93 -10.51
C PHE A 47 -5.31 -16.42 -10.48
N GLU A 48 -6.19 -15.77 -9.76
CA GLU A 48 -6.04 -14.35 -9.42
C GLU A 48 -5.28 -14.23 -8.11
N VAL A 49 -4.13 -13.54 -8.13
CA VAL A 49 -3.29 -13.30 -6.95
C VAL A 49 -3.35 -11.82 -6.60
N THR A 50 -3.78 -11.52 -5.39
CA THR A 50 -3.81 -10.15 -4.86
C THR A 50 -2.83 -10.02 -3.70
N ALA A 51 -1.77 -9.22 -3.87
CA ALA A 51 -0.91 -8.81 -2.77
C ALA A 51 -1.66 -7.78 -1.93
N LEU A 52 -1.69 -7.98 -0.61
CA LEU A 52 -2.30 -7.09 0.37
C LEU A 52 -1.19 -6.52 1.26
N TYR A 53 -1.00 -5.22 1.21
CA TYR A 53 0.02 -4.53 2.01
C TYR A 53 -0.49 -4.29 3.43
N ASP A 54 0.21 -4.82 4.42
CA ASP A 54 -0.11 -4.61 5.83
C ASP A 54 0.47 -3.30 6.37
N GLY A 55 1.65 -2.95 5.89
CA GLY A 55 2.42 -1.81 6.31
C GLY A 55 3.92 -2.10 6.24
N ALA A 56 4.72 -1.29 6.91
CA ALA A 56 6.17 -1.49 7.00
C ALA A 56 6.67 -1.34 8.44
N ILE A 57 7.71 -2.11 8.74
CA ILE A 57 8.48 -2.03 9.98
C ILE A 57 9.93 -1.70 9.67
N ASP A 58 10.59 -1.05 10.60
CA ASP A 58 12.02 -0.78 10.54
C ASP A 58 12.78 -1.89 11.28
N LEU A 59 13.28 -2.88 10.55
CA LEU A 59 14.11 -3.94 11.12
C LEU A 59 15.52 -3.43 11.42
N ASP A 60 16.03 -3.72 12.63
CA ASP A 60 17.41 -3.42 13.02
C ASP A 60 18.37 -4.31 12.22
N GLU A 61 19.43 -3.72 11.65
CA GLU A 61 20.48 -4.46 10.92
C GLU A 61 21.14 -5.57 11.74
N LYS A 62 21.04 -5.51 13.10
CA LYS A 62 21.54 -6.55 13.99
C LYS A 62 20.82 -7.90 13.85
N LEU A 63 19.63 -7.90 13.26
CA LEU A 63 18.88 -9.12 12.93
C LEU A 63 19.51 -9.87 11.75
N LEU A 64 20.30 -9.19 10.91
CA LEU A 64 21.03 -9.80 9.80
C LEU A 64 22.26 -10.55 10.36
N LYS A 65 22.23 -11.87 10.28
CA LYS A 65 23.29 -12.75 10.80
C LYS A 65 24.27 -13.15 9.70
N SER A 66 25.45 -13.65 10.11
CA SER A 66 26.47 -14.23 9.21
C SER A 66 27.06 -13.26 8.17
N ILE A 67 26.97 -11.96 8.41
CA ILE A 67 27.53 -10.90 7.54
C ILE A 67 28.14 -9.80 8.39
N ALA A 68 29.28 -9.25 7.96
CA ALA A 68 29.92 -8.15 8.67
C ALA A 68 29.12 -6.84 8.50
N LYS A 69 29.03 -6.03 9.56
CA LYS A 69 28.32 -4.75 9.58
C LYS A 69 28.72 -3.85 8.41
N ARG A 70 30.03 -3.77 8.09
CA ARG A 70 30.54 -2.99 6.95
C ARG A 70 29.93 -3.43 5.61
N ASP A 71 29.72 -4.74 5.44
CA ASP A 71 29.17 -5.28 4.20
C ASP A 71 27.66 -5.04 4.12
N ILE A 72 26.94 -5.10 5.25
CA ILE A 72 25.53 -4.67 5.34
C ILE A 72 25.42 -3.22 4.88
N GLN A 73 26.19 -2.30 5.47
CA GLN A 73 26.14 -0.88 5.14
C GLN A 73 26.48 -0.61 3.65
N ARG A 74 27.43 -1.35 3.09
CA ARG A 74 27.79 -1.26 1.67
C ARG A 74 26.63 -1.72 0.76
N LEU A 75 25.92 -2.80 1.14
CA LEU A 75 24.78 -3.31 0.38
C LEU A 75 23.58 -2.36 0.47
N LEU A 76 23.28 -1.83 1.66
CA LEU A 76 22.23 -0.83 1.86
C LEU A 76 22.51 0.44 1.05
N ALA A 77 23.76 0.93 1.05
CA ALA A 77 24.15 2.11 0.28
C ALA A 77 23.93 1.92 -1.24
N ARG A 78 24.11 0.71 -1.79
CA ARG A 78 23.79 0.39 -3.19
C ARG A 78 22.31 0.53 -3.51
N GLN A 79 21.44 0.39 -2.52
CA GLN A 79 20.00 0.59 -2.61
C GLN A 79 19.58 2.00 -2.18
N PHE A 80 20.55 2.93 -2.02
CA PHE A 80 20.32 4.30 -1.52
C PHE A 80 19.72 4.36 -0.12
N LEU A 81 19.79 3.28 0.64
CA LEU A 81 19.35 3.21 2.03
C LEU A 81 20.49 3.62 2.97
N LYS A 82 20.13 4.28 4.07
CA LYS A 82 21.07 4.77 5.09
C LYS A 82 20.60 4.39 6.49
N GLY A 83 21.56 4.13 7.36
CA GLY A 83 21.32 3.92 8.78
C GLY A 83 21.24 2.46 9.21
N PRO A 84 21.00 2.22 10.50
CA PRO A 84 21.02 0.89 11.09
C PRO A 84 19.70 0.13 10.93
N LYS A 85 18.71 0.73 10.30
CA LYS A 85 17.38 0.15 10.12
C LYS A 85 17.08 -0.05 8.65
N VAL A 86 16.39 -1.15 8.35
CA VAL A 86 15.92 -1.53 7.02
C VAL A 86 14.40 -1.52 7.04
N GLN A 87 13.80 -0.60 6.30
CA GLN A 87 12.35 -0.60 6.14
C GLN A 87 11.93 -1.86 5.38
N THR A 88 11.11 -2.67 6.04
CA THR A 88 10.66 -3.97 5.55
C THR A 88 9.16 -3.99 5.47
N ALA A 89 8.62 -4.25 4.28
CA ALA A 89 7.18 -4.38 4.07
C ALA A 89 6.66 -5.71 4.63
N VAL A 90 5.49 -5.66 5.27
CA VAL A 90 4.71 -6.82 5.66
C VAL A 90 3.55 -6.94 4.67
N ASN A 91 3.36 -8.11 4.10
CA ASN A 91 2.32 -8.38 3.13
C ASN A 91 1.64 -9.73 3.42
N ALA A 92 0.38 -9.84 3.00
CA ALA A 92 -0.31 -11.09 2.83
C ALA A 92 -0.69 -11.27 1.35
N TYR A 93 -1.02 -12.48 0.94
CA TYR A 93 -1.42 -12.76 -0.44
C TYR A 93 -2.74 -13.50 -0.48
N LEU A 94 -3.71 -12.93 -1.19
CA LEU A 94 -4.98 -13.59 -1.44
C LEU A 94 -4.94 -14.28 -2.81
N VAL A 95 -5.22 -15.56 -2.85
CA VAL A 95 -5.27 -16.37 -4.07
C VAL A 95 -6.71 -16.83 -4.30
N ASN A 96 -7.32 -16.32 -5.37
CA ASN A 96 -8.62 -16.81 -5.82
C ASN A 96 -8.40 -17.83 -6.94
N THR A 97 -8.76 -19.07 -6.69
CA THR A 97 -8.63 -20.19 -7.64
C THR A 97 -9.83 -20.33 -8.59
N GLY A 98 -10.85 -19.47 -8.42
CA GLY A 98 -12.15 -19.57 -9.08
C GLY A 98 -13.16 -20.38 -8.28
N SER A 99 -12.72 -21.30 -7.40
CA SER A 99 -13.57 -22.12 -6.54
C SER A 99 -13.27 -21.96 -5.05
N LYS A 100 -12.08 -21.48 -4.70
CA LYS A 100 -11.59 -21.26 -3.33
C LYS A 100 -10.87 -19.96 -3.20
N LEU A 101 -11.00 -19.34 -2.04
CA LEU A 101 -10.29 -18.14 -1.65
C LEU A 101 -9.29 -18.50 -0.54
N VAL A 102 -8.01 -18.43 -0.88
CA VAL A 102 -6.90 -18.81 0.01
C VAL A 102 -6.11 -17.58 0.39
N LEU A 103 -5.99 -17.29 1.67
CA LEU A 103 -5.13 -16.22 2.19
C LEU A 103 -3.81 -16.84 2.67
N VAL A 104 -2.69 -16.28 2.23
CA VAL A 104 -1.35 -16.65 2.70
C VAL A 104 -0.87 -15.56 3.65
N ASP A 105 -0.67 -15.90 4.89
CA ASP A 105 -0.44 -15.05 6.05
C ASP A 105 -1.58 -14.05 6.35
N ALA A 106 -1.62 -13.56 7.58
CA ALA A 106 -2.70 -12.68 8.05
C ALA A 106 -2.20 -11.28 8.50
N GLY A 107 -0.89 -11.02 8.38
CA GLY A 107 -0.29 -9.76 8.79
C GLY A 107 -0.03 -9.63 10.28
N ALA A 108 0.50 -8.48 10.66
CA ALA A 108 0.98 -8.17 12.01
C ALA A 108 -0.11 -7.59 12.94
N ALA A 109 -1.28 -7.24 12.41
CA ALA A 109 -2.23 -6.37 13.10
C ALA A 109 -1.52 -5.10 13.63
N LYS A 110 -1.66 -4.76 14.91
CA LYS A 110 -0.98 -3.59 15.51
C LYS A 110 0.23 -3.97 16.38
N LEU A 111 0.76 -5.19 16.26
CA LEU A 111 1.85 -5.70 17.13
C LEU A 111 3.08 -4.79 17.11
N PHE A 112 3.48 -4.31 15.94
CA PHE A 112 4.69 -3.48 15.79
C PHE A 112 4.37 -1.99 15.56
N GLY A 113 3.18 -1.54 15.96
CA GLY A 113 2.80 -0.15 15.93
C GLY A 113 1.68 0.21 14.95
N PRO A 114 1.32 1.49 14.89
CA PRO A 114 0.11 1.96 14.17
C PRO A 114 0.25 1.91 12.63
N GLY A 115 1.47 1.78 12.11
CA GLY A 115 1.74 1.72 10.66
C GLY A 115 1.39 0.38 10.00
N LEU A 116 0.97 -0.62 10.78
CA LEU A 116 0.60 -1.96 10.35
C LEU A 116 -0.89 -2.24 10.61
N GLY A 117 -1.34 -3.43 10.22
CA GLY A 117 -2.72 -3.91 10.45
C GLY A 117 -3.71 -3.41 9.41
N ASN A 118 -3.27 -3.30 8.15
CA ASN A 118 -4.11 -2.85 7.04
C ASN A 118 -4.59 -4.01 6.14
N ILE A 119 -4.28 -5.28 6.48
CA ILE A 119 -4.67 -6.44 5.65
C ILE A 119 -6.17 -6.48 5.44
N ILE A 120 -6.98 -6.31 6.51
CA ILE A 120 -8.43 -6.41 6.41
C ILE A 120 -9.03 -5.27 5.59
N ASP A 121 -8.55 -4.05 5.77
CA ASP A 121 -9.03 -2.89 5.02
C ASP A 121 -8.66 -3.01 3.54
N ASN A 122 -7.45 -3.50 3.23
CA ASN A 122 -7.01 -3.74 1.87
C ASN A 122 -7.71 -4.94 1.22
N LEU A 123 -8.04 -5.98 1.99
CA LEU A 123 -8.87 -7.10 1.54
C LEU A 123 -10.26 -6.59 1.10
N LYS A 124 -10.89 -5.76 1.94
CA LYS A 124 -12.20 -5.15 1.63
C LYS A 124 -12.12 -4.22 0.42
N ALA A 125 -11.09 -3.39 0.35
CA ALA A 125 -10.87 -2.51 -0.81
C ALA A 125 -10.62 -3.31 -2.10
N ALA A 126 -10.03 -4.51 -2.00
CA ALA A 126 -9.85 -5.43 -3.11
C ALA A 126 -11.15 -6.16 -3.53
N GLY A 127 -12.25 -5.97 -2.80
CA GLY A 127 -13.58 -6.51 -3.14
C GLY A 127 -13.93 -7.81 -2.43
N TYR A 128 -13.20 -8.19 -1.37
CA TYR A 128 -13.44 -9.41 -0.60
C TYR A 128 -13.70 -9.10 0.87
N THR A 129 -14.29 -10.05 1.60
CA THR A 129 -14.47 -9.96 3.05
C THR A 129 -13.78 -11.13 3.76
N PRO A 130 -13.42 -10.99 5.05
CA PRO A 130 -12.78 -12.08 5.80
C PRO A 130 -13.60 -13.36 5.82
N GLU A 131 -14.93 -13.26 5.84
CA GLU A 131 -15.85 -14.39 5.88
C GLU A 131 -15.89 -15.19 4.58
N GLN A 132 -15.40 -14.61 3.48
CA GLN A 132 -15.28 -15.29 2.19
C GLN A 132 -14.03 -16.16 2.07
N VAL A 133 -13.04 -15.98 2.96
CA VAL A 133 -11.80 -16.75 2.94
C VAL A 133 -12.10 -18.18 3.39
N ASP A 134 -11.78 -19.15 2.55
CA ASP A 134 -11.95 -20.59 2.83
C ASP A 134 -10.79 -21.18 3.63
N THR A 135 -9.57 -20.66 3.39
CA THR A 135 -8.35 -21.20 4.01
C THR A 135 -7.36 -20.08 4.27
N VAL A 136 -6.72 -20.09 5.44
CA VAL A 136 -5.55 -19.29 5.74
C VAL A 136 -4.34 -20.20 5.86
N LEU A 137 -3.34 -19.98 4.99
CA LEU A 137 -2.06 -20.69 5.03
C LEU A 137 -1.04 -19.83 5.73
N ILE A 138 -0.51 -20.27 6.85
CA ILE A 138 0.53 -19.56 7.61
C ILE A 138 1.89 -20.08 7.17
N THR A 139 2.74 -19.20 6.69
CA THR A 139 4.10 -19.54 6.24
C THR A 139 4.99 -19.93 7.41
N HIS A 140 4.86 -19.22 8.55
CA HIS A 140 5.53 -19.50 9.81
C HIS A 140 4.90 -18.69 10.98
N LEU A 141 5.13 -19.10 12.22
CA LEU A 141 4.40 -18.58 13.39
C LEU A 141 4.99 -17.28 14.00
N HIS A 142 5.63 -16.41 13.23
CA HIS A 142 5.99 -15.08 13.71
C HIS A 142 4.78 -14.14 13.76
N GLY A 143 4.82 -13.17 14.66
CA GLY A 143 3.69 -12.27 14.92
C GLY A 143 3.25 -11.41 13.73
N ASP A 144 4.16 -11.07 12.82
CA ASP A 144 3.86 -10.33 11.60
C ASP A 144 3.13 -11.17 10.53
N HIS A 145 2.96 -12.46 10.78
CA HIS A 145 2.24 -13.38 9.90
C HIS A 145 0.91 -13.89 10.49
N ILE A 146 0.81 -13.97 11.83
CA ILE A 146 -0.34 -14.60 12.49
C ILE A 146 -1.25 -13.65 13.27
N ASN A 147 -0.78 -12.46 13.66
CA ASN A 147 -1.56 -11.60 14.57
C ASN A 147 -2.86 -11.07 13.97
N GLY A 148 -2.98 -11.02 12.65
CA GLY A 148 -4.23 -10.67 11.98
C GLY A 148 -5.32 -11.76 12.01
N LEU A 149 -5.03 -12.95 12.56
CA LEU A 149 -6.02 -14.03 12.72
C LEU A 149 -7.09 -13.70 13.77
N VAL A 150 -6.75 -12.86 14.75
CA VAL A 150 -7.66 -12.47 15.84
C VAL A 150 -7.69 -10.94 16.00
N THR A 151 -8.85 -10.46 16.41
CA THR A 151 -9.01 -9.04 16.81
C THR A 151 -8.39 -8.79 18.19
N PRO A 152 -8.15 -7.53 18.59
CA PRO A 152 -7.62 -7.20 19.93
C PRO A 152 -8.49 -7.71 21.09
N ASP A 153 -9.78 -7.92 20.89
CA ASP A 153 -10.71 -8.51 21.87
C ASP A 153 -10.82 -10.03 21.75
N GLY A 154 -9.92 -10.68 20.98
CA GLY A 154 -9.77 -12.12 20.89
C GLY A 154 -10.77 -12.84 19.98
N LYS A 155 -11.53 -12.12 19.14
CA LYS A 155 -12.44 -12.75 18.19
C LYS A 155 -11.70 -13.19 16.93
N VAL A 156 -12.10 -14.33 16.39
CA VAL A 156 -11.57 -14.85 15.11
C VAL A 156 -11.99 -13.92 13.97
N VAL A 157 -11.03 -13.55 13.13
CA VAL A 157 -11.25 -12.65 11.99
C VAL A 157 -11.80 -13.41 10.78
N PHE A 158 -11.21 -14.54 10.44
CA PHE A 158 -11.58 -15.36 9.27
C PHE A 158 -12.48 -16.51 9.73
N THR A 159 -13.74 -16.18 10.06
CA THR A 159 -14.68 -17.05 10.76
C THR A 159 -15.04 -18.33 10.02
N ASN A 160 -14.91 -18.38 8.70
CA ASN A 160 -15.25 -19.53 7.87
C ASN A 160 -14.02 -20.28 7.36
N ALA A 161 -12.80 -19.78 7.68
CA ALA A 161 -11.57 -20.35 7.17
C ALA A 161 -11.00 -21.46 8.06
N GLU A 162 -10.46 -22.48 7.41
CA GLU A 162 -9.51 -23.39 8.07
C GLU A 162 -8.13 -22.74 8.10
N VAL A 163 -7.43 -22.78 9.24
CA VAL A 163 -6.06 -22.25 9.39
C VAL A 163 -5.06 -23.39 9.38
N TRP A 164 -4.08 -23.29 8.48
CA TRP A 164 -3.05 -24.31 8.28
C TRP A 164 -1.67 -23.71 8.50
N SER A 165 -0.80 -24.44 9.20
CA SER A 165 0.62 -24.13 9.34
C SER A 165 1.46 -25.39 9.16
N ALA A 166 2.77 -25.23 8.98
CA ALA A 166 3.66 -26.39 8.91
C ALA A 166 3.69 -27.11 10.26
N LYS A 167 3.68 -28.44 10.23
CA LYS A 167 3.75 -29.25 11.46
C LYS A 167 4.97 -28.90 12.31
N ALA A 168 6.13 -28.65 11.67
CA ALA A 168 7.37 -28.30 12.35
C ALA A 168 7.31 -26.97 13.12
N ASP A 169 6.40 -26.06 12.78
CA ASP A 169 6.23 -24.79 13.51
C ASP A 169 5.38 -24.95 14.77
N ASN A 170 4.72 -26.12 14.95
CA ASN A 170 3.85 -26.42 16.08
C ASN A 170 4.51 -27.36 17.12
N GLU A 171 5.74 -27.82 16.88
CA GLU A 171 6.55 -28.68 17.75
C GLU A 171 7.64 -27.85 18.46
#